data_03e12ccd410e7472a8b687b1be6facc7
#
_entry.id   03e12ccd410e7472a8b687b1be6facc7
#
_cell.length_a   1.000
_cell.length_b   1.000
_cell.length_c   1.000
_cell.angle_alpha   90.00
_cell.angle_beta   90.00
_cell.angle_gamma   90.00
#
_symmetry.space_group_name_H-M   'P 1'
#
loop_
_entity.id
_entity.type
_entity.pdbx_description
1 polymer ?
#
loop_
_entity_poly.entity_id
_entity_poly.type
_entity_poly.pdbx_seq_one_letter_code
_entity_poly.pdbx_strand_id
1 'polypeptide(L)'
;GLALGLKPTKTIYDLAVSGGTLDADKIDGFLSQHPSGARALMAPLRPDQAAAIGTPFLREVFEILRSRFDFVLVDTPPAFTAEVIAAVDVSTHLCVVGMLDALSLKDTKIGLETLEQMGYDPNAITFVLNRADSDVGIAASDVEQLLGRAPDLTVGSDRAIPRALTSGQPIVVAEPRSKAAGSYTSL
;
A
#
# COMPACT_ATOMS: atom_id res chain seq x y z
N GLY A 1 3.39 6.22 -7.98
CA GLY A 1 3.42 6.86 -9.31
C GLY A 1 3.90 5.93 -10.41
N LEU A 2 5.11 5.39 -10.30
CA LEU A 2 5.74 4.55 -11.34
C LEU A 2 4.89 3.33 -11.70
N ALA A 3 4.37 2.62 -10.72
CA ALA A 3 3.56 1.41 -10.93
C ALA A 3 2.26 1.66 -11.70
N LEU A 4 1.77 2.89 -11.68
CA LEU A 4 0.57 3.32 -12.40
C LEU A 4 0.90 4.12 -13.67
N GLY A 5 2.16 4.24 -14.06
CA GLY A 5 2.58 5.06 -15.20
C GLY A 5 2.26 6.55 -15.06
N LEU A 6 1.91 7.00 -13.87
CA LEU A 6 1.55 8.39 -13.61
C LEU A 6 2.81 9.24 -13.42
N LYS A 7 2.87 10.36 -14.14
CA LYS A 7 3.88 11.40 -13.93
C LYS A 7 3.29 12.48 -13.04
N PRO A 8 3.73 12.57 -11.77
CA PRO A 8 3.16 13.55 -10.85
C PRO A 8 3.49 14.97 -11.31
N THR A 9 2.46 15.78 -11.47
CA THR A 9 2.60 17.23 -11.67
C THR A 9 2.44 17.98 -10.35
N LYS A 10 1.72 17.38 -9.41
CA LYS A 10 1.48 17.84 -8.05
C LYS A 10 1.54 16.67 -7.09
N THR A 11 1.94 16.94 -5.86
CA THR A 11 2.11 15.96 -4.79
C THR A 11 1.33 16.39 -3.54
N ILE A 12 1.25 15.52 -2.55
CA ILE A 12 0.69 15.88 -1.23
C ILE A 12 1.49 17.00 -0.55
N TYR A 13 2.79 17.13 -0.86
CA TYR A 13 3.59 18.27 -0.38
C TYR A 13 3.08 19.59 -0.98
N ASP A 14 2.82 19.63 -2.28
CA ASP A 14 2.30 20.84 -2.94
C ASP A 14 0.92 21.21 -2.37
N LEU A 15 0.10 20.23 -2.02
CA LEU A 15 -1.17 20.42 -1.33
C LEU A 15 -0.95 21.03 0.07
N ALA A 16 0.00 20.49 0.84
CA ALA A 16 0.29 20.96 2.20
C ALA A 16 0.78 22.42 2.23
N VAL A 17 1.64 22.82 1.28
CA VAL A 17 2.22 24.17 1.22
C VAL A 17 1.34 25.17 0.47
N SER A 18 0.26 24.75 -0.19
CA SER A 18 -0.60 25.63 -1.00
C SER A 18 -1.39 26.65 -0.16
N GLY A 19 -1.40 26.51 1.18
CA GLY A 19 -2.14 27.40 2.09
C GLY A 19 -3.67 27.35 1.90
N GLY A 20 -4.40 28.10 2.70
CA GLY A 20 -5.86 28.17 2.65
C GLY A 20 -6.56 26.93 3.26
N THR A 21 -7.88 26.89 3.19
CA THR A 21 -8.69 25.81 3.75
C THR A 21 -8.49 24.53 2.93
N LEU A 22 -8.35 23.41 3.62
CA LEU A 22 -8.34 22.09 3.01
C LEU A 22 -9.79 21.62 2.85
N ASP A 23 -10.22 21.37 1.63
CA ASP A 23 -11.53 20.85 1.28
C ASP A 23 -11.46 19.86 0.11
N ALA A 24 -12.60 19.27 -0.21
CA ALA A 24 -12.68 18.25 -1.25
C ALA A 24 -12.29 18.76 -2.65
N ASP A 25 -12.72 19.96 -3.01
CA ASP A 25 -12.44 20.55 -4.33
C ASP A 25 -10.95 20.87 -4.47
N LYS A 26 -10.34 21.34 -3.39
CA LYS A 26 -8.91 21.58 -3.35
C LYS A 26 -8.13 20.27 -3.53
N ILE A 27 -8.48 19.20 -2.78
CA ILE A 27 -7.83 17.90 -2.94
C ILE A 27 -7.99 17.39 -4.37
N ASP A 28 -9.17 17.49 -4.95
CA ASP A 28 -9.44 17.07 -6.35
C ASP A 28 -8.47 17.73 -7.34
N GLY A 29 -8.07 18.97 -7.10
CA GLY A 29 -7.09 19.70 -7.91
C GLY A 29 -5.64 19.18 -7.81
N PHE A 30 -5.36 18.27 -6.87
CA PHE A 30 -4.04 17.64 -6.67
C PHE A 30 -4.02 16.14 -7.01
N LEU A 31 -5.18 15.55 -7.30
CA LEU A 31 -5.27 14.15 -7.70
C LEU A 31 -4.88 13.96 -9.17
N SER A 32 -3.99 13.01 -9.41
CA SER A 32 -3.66 12.54 -10.77
C SER A 32 -4.64 11.45 -11.17
N GLN A 33 -5.20 11.53 -12.38
CA GLN A 33 -6.16 10.55 -12.88
C GLN A 33 -5.46 9.46 -13.70
N HIS A 34 -5.72 8.20 -13.36
CA HIS A 34 -5.29 7.04 -14.13
C HIS A 34 -6.37 6.64 -15.16
N PRO A 35 -6.02 6.09 -16.34
CA PRO A 35 -6.99 5.66 -17.36
C PRO A 35 -8.02 4.62 -16.87
N SER A 36 -7.73 3.86 -15.82
CA SER A 36 -8.69 2.93 -15.20
C SER A 36 -9.80 3.62 -14.39
N GLY A 37 -9.75 4.94 -14.22
CA GLY A 37 -10.65 5.70 -13.34
C GLY A 37 -10.11 5.90 -11.92
N ALA A 38 -9.06 5.19 -11.51
CA ALA A 38 -8.42 5.43 -10.23
C ALA A 38 -7.79 6.83 -10.17
N ARG A 39 -7.84 7.46 -8.99
CA ARG A 39 -7.18 8.74 -8.74
C ARG A 39 -6.09 8.58 -7.70
N ALA A 40 -4.96 9.25 -7.88
CA ALA A 40 -3.81 9.12 -7.00
C ALA A 40 -3.35 10.49 -6.48
N LEU A 41 -3.29 10.65 -5.17
CA LEU A 41 -2.55 11.71 -4.51
C LEU A 41 -1.11 11.24 -4.36
N MET A 42 -0.20 11.91 -5.06
CA MET A 42 1.17 11.43 -5.18
C MET A 42 2.00 11.81 -3.95
N ALA A 43 2.86 10.89 -3.54
CA ALA A 43 3.84 11.14 -2.48
C ALA A 43 4.83 12.25 -2.88
N PRO A 44 5.48 12.92 -1.91
CA PRO A 44 6.56 13.87 -2.17
C PRO A 44 7.68 13.23 -2.98
N LEU A 45 8.34 14.03 -3.82
CA LEU A 45 9.46 13.54 -4.64
C LEU A 45 10.78 13.52 -3.88
N ARG A 46 10.86 14.23 -2.76
CA ARG A 46 12.09 14.40 -1.97
C ARG A 46 11.84 14.19 -0.47
N PRO A 47 12.81 13.61 0.25
CA PRO A 47 12.67 13.36 1.69
C PRO A 47 12.42 14.62 2.55
N ASP A 48 13.04 15.75 2.19
CA ASP A 48 12.83 17.02 2.89
C ASP A 48 11.39 17.53 2.76
N GLN A 49 10.74 17.28 1.63
CA GLN A 49 9.33 17.57 1.42
C GLN A 49 8.42 16.69 2.28
N ALA A 50 8.77 15.41 2.44
CA ALA A 50 8.02 14.50 3.30
C ALA A 50 8.03 14.95 4.77
N ALA A 51 9.17 15.42 5.26
CA ALA A 51 9.32 15.92 6.63
C ALA A 51 8.46 17.16 6.95
N ALA A 52 8.00 17.87 5.93
CA ALA A 52 7.12 19.03 6.09
C ALA A 52 5.63 18.66 6.24
N ILE A 53 5.27 17.38 6.10
CA ILE A 53 3.89 16.89 6.15
C ILE A 53 3.64 16.33 7.55
N GLY A 54 2.90 17.06 8.36
CA GLY A 54 2.56 16.63 9.72
C GLY A 54 1.36 15.67 9.75
N THR A 55 1.32 14.83 10.80
CA THR A 55 0.21 13.87 11.02
C THR A 55 -1.18 14.51 11.12
N PRO A 56 -1.38 15.72 11.70
CA PRO A 56 -2.69 16.37 11.71
C PRO A 56 -3.20 16.65 10.29
N PHE A 57 -2.34 17.14 9.40
CA PHE A 57 -2.69 17.38 8.00
C PHE A 57 -3.06 16.08 7.27
N LEU A 58 -2.30 14.99 7.50
CA LEU A 58 -2.60 13.69 6.91
C LEU A 58 -3.97 13.17 7.36
N ARG A 59 -4.31 13.29 8.64
CA ARG A 59 -5.61 12.88 9.17
C ARG A 59 -6.76 13.63 8.48
N GLU A 60 -6.63 14.95 8.32
CA GLU A 60 -7.62 15.77 7.63
C GLU A 60 -7.77 15.35 6.15
N VAL A 61 -6.65 15.10 5.45
CA VAL A 61 -6.67 14.57 4.07
C VAL A 61 -7.40 13.22 4.01
N PHE A 62 -7.10 12.28 4.92
CA PHE A 62 -7.75 10.97 4.95
C PHE A 62 -9.25 11.07 5.22
N GLU A 63 -9.69 11.93 6.13
CA GLU A 63 -11.12 12.16 6.41
C GLU A 63 -11.86 12.68 5.17
N ILE A 64 -11.28 13.65 4.47
CA ILE A 64 -11.89 14.19 3.26
C ILE A 64 -11.94 13.13 2.15
N LEU A 65 -10.85 12.39 1.93
CA LEU A 65 -10.83 11.32 0.92
C LEU A 65 -11.86 10.24 1.22
N ARG A 66 -11.98 9.80 2.47
CA ARG A 66 -12.99 8.81 2.89
C ARG A 66 -14.42 9.28 2.68
N SER A 67 -14.69 10.56 2.75
CA SER A 67 -16.02 11.12 2.46
C SER A 67 -16.35 11.19 0.96
N ARG A 68 -15.34 11.07 0.10
CA ARG A 68 -15.45 11.28 -1.35
C ARG A 68 -15.34 10.00 -2.19
N PHE A 69 -14.68 8.98 -1.67
CA PHE A 69 -14.37 7.75 -2.40
C PHE A 69 -14.88 6.52 -1.66
N ASP A 70 -15.39 5.55 -2.40
CA ASP A 70 -15.82 4.25 -1.86
C ASP A 70 -14.62 3.48 -1.29
N PHE A 71 -13.45 3.62 -1.92
CA PHE A 71 -12.20 3.01 -1.49
C PHE A 71 -11.06 4.02 -1.47
N VAL A 72 -10.33 4.07 -0.37
CA VAL A 72 -9.09 4.84 -0.22
C VAL A 72 -7.97 3.88 0.18
N LEU A 73 -6.99 3.72 -0.71
CA LEU A 73 -5.82 2.88 -0.49
C LEU A 73 -4.62 3.76 -0.13
N VAL A 74 -4.00 3.50 1.01
CA VAL A 74 -2.81 4.21 1.46
C VAL A 74 -1.60 3.29 1.33
N ASP A 75 -0.70 3.59 0.39
CA ASP A 75 0.57 2.89 0.21
C ASP A 75 1.59 3.48 1.20
N THR A 76 2.09 2.66 2.12
CA THR A 76 2.96 3.08 3.23
C THR A 76 4.37 2.53 3.09
N PRO A 77 5.40 3.23 3.62
CA PRO A 77 6.71 2.63 3.81
C PRO A 77 6.66 1.49 4.85
N PRO A 78 7.61 0.54 4.82
CA PRO A 78 7.66 -0.60 5.74
C PRO A 78 8.21 -0.19 7.12
N ALA A 79 7.54 0.75 7.79
CA ALA A 79 7.96 1.26 9.10
C ALA A 79 6.75 1.80 9.88
N PHE A 80 6.78 1.72 11.20
CA PHE A 80 5.76 2.29 12.09
C PHE A 80 6.13 3.74 12.47
N THR A 81 6.21 4.63 11.47
CA THR A 81 6.37 6.06 11.72
C THR A 81 5.04 6.68 12.20
N ALA A 82 5.08 7.89 12.73
CA ALA A 82 3.87 8.59 13.17
C ALA A 82 2.84 8.77 12.03
N GLU A 83 3.31 8.96 10.80
CA GLU A 83 2.48 9.10 9.61
C GLU A 83 1.80 7.77 9.24
N VAL A 84 2.56 6.66 9.32
CA VAL A 84 2.01 5.31 9.09
C VAL A 84 0.98 4.97 10.16
N ILE A 85 1.29 5.23 11.43
CA ILE A 85 0.33 5.01 12.54
C ILE A 85 -0.93 5.86 12.32
N ALA A 86 -0.79 7.13 11.88
CA ALA A 86 -1.95 7.97 11.59
C ALA A 86 -2.83 7.40 10.45
N ALA A 87 -2.24 6.75 9.45
CA ALA A 87 -2.98 6.07 8.39
C ALA A 87 -3.66 4.79 8.92
N VAL A 88 -2.93 4.00 9.69
CA VAL A 88 -3.41 2.76 10.33
C VAL A 88 -4.60 3.06 11.24
N ASP A 89 -4.53 4.08 12.10
CA ASP A 89 -5.60 4.48 13.04
C ASP A 89 -6.94 4.81 12.38
N VAL A 90 -6.94 5.29 11.14
CA VAL A 90 -8.16 5.66 10.39
C VAL A 90 -8.57 4.59 9.38
N SER A 91 -7.78 3.54 9.22
CA SER A 91 -8.05 2.46 8.28
C SER A 91 -9.10 1.49 8.83
N THR A 92 -9.97 1.02 7.95
CA THR A 92 -10.96 -0.02 8.25
C THR A 92 -10.38 -1.41 8.02
N HIS A 93 -9.32 -1.53 7.24
CA HIS A 93 -8.69 -2.78 6.87
C HIS A 93 -7.20 -2.56 6.57
N LEU A 94 -6.36 -3.52 6.93
CA LEU A 94 -4.93 -3.51 6.66
C LEU A 94 -4.55 -4.66 5.74
N CYS A 95 -3.75 -4.37 4.71
CA CYS A 95 -3.13 -5.38 3.87
C CYS A 95 -1.63 -5.44 4.21
N VAL A 96 -1.22 -6.47 4.94
CA VAL A 96 0.18 -6.71 5.29
C VAL A 96 0.80 -7.58 4.22
N VAL A 97 1.85 -7.09 3.56
CA VAL A 97 2.52 -7.82 2.48
C VAL A 97 3.91 -8.24 2.94
N GLY A 98 4.12 -9.55 3.05
CA GLY A 98 5.42 -10.16 3.30
C GLY A 98 5.94 -10.89 2.07
N MET A 99 7.25 -11.17 2.02
CA MET A 99 7.87 -12.01 0.99
C MET A 99 8.40 -13.30 1.60
N LEU A 100 8.52 -14.35 0.77
CA LEU A 100 9.07 -15.63 1.20
C LEU A 100 10.60 -15.56 1.25
N ASP A 101 11.13 -14.84 2.23
CA ASP A 101 12.53 -14.81 2.64
C ASP A 101 12.67 -14.56 4.13
N ALA A 102 13.77 -14.99 4.74
CA ALA A 102 13.95 -14.98 6.19
C ALA A 102 13.86 -13.58 6.81
N LEU A 103 14.39 -12.56 6.14
CA LEU A 103 14.37 -11.18 6.65
C LEU A 103 12.96 -10.60 6.57
N SER A 104 12.30 -10.72 5.43
CA SER A 104 10.93 -10.24 5.24
C SER A 104 9.95 -10.95 6.19
N LEU A 105 10.08 -12.26 6.40
CA LEU A 105 9.22 -12.99 7.34
C LEU A 105 9.44 -12.55 8.78
N LYS A 106 10.70 -12.29 9.19
CA LYS A 106 11.00 -11.73 10.51
C LYS A 106 10.35 -10.36 10.69
N ASP A 107 10.51 -9.46 9.72
CA ASP A 107 9.95 -8.11 9.79
C ASP A 107 8.41 -8.15 9.75
N THR A 108 7.82 -9.03 8.94
CA THR A 108 6.38 -9.27 8.91
C THR A 108 5.86 -9.74 10.27
N LYS A 109 6.57 -10.67 10.94
CA LYS A 109 6.22 -11.13 12.28
C LYS A 109 6.19 -9.99 13.29
N ILE A 110 7.26 -9.20 13.33
CA ILE A 110 7.35 -8.03 14.21
C ILE A 110 6.21 -7.04 13.90
N GLY A 111 5.89 -6.82 12.63
CA GLY A 111 4.80 -5.96 12.20
C GLY A 111 3.44 -6.45 12.71
N LEU A 112 3.13 -7.73 12.53
CA LEU A 112 1.88 -8.34 12.99
C LEU A 112 1.76 -8.29 14.51
N GLU A 113 2.82 -8.65 15.25
CA GLU A 113 2.87 -8.55 16.71
C GLU A 113 2.69 -7.11 17.20
N THR A 114 3.25 -6.13 16.48
CA THR A 114 3.09 -4.70 16.79
C THR A 114 1.64 -4.26 16.62
N LEU A 115 0.98 -4.65 15.52
CA LEU A 115 -0.44 -4.35 15.29
C LEU A 115 -1.34 -4.97 16.36
N GLU A 116 -1.05 -6.20 16.77
CA GLU A 116 -1.75 -6.87 17.86
C GLU A 116 -1.59 -6.13 19.20
N GLN A 117 -0.35 -5.71 19.53
CA GLN A 117 -0.07 -4.90 20.74
C GLN A 117 -0.76 -3.54 20.72
N MET A 118 -0.97 -2.96 19.53
CA MET A 118 -1.74 -1.73 19.33
C MET A 118 -3.26 -1.95 19.44
N GLY A 119 -3.71 -3.21 19.61
CA GLY A 119 -5.13 -3.55 19.73
C GLY A 119 -5.88 -3.64 18.42
N TYR A 120 -5.16 -3.84 17.30
CA TYR A 120 -5.79 -4.03 16.00
C TYR A 120 -6.54 -5.36 15.95
N ASP A 121 -7.76 -5.33 15.37
CA ASP A 121 -8.53 -6.55 15.13
C ASP A 121 -7.82 -7.44 14.09
N PRO A 122 -7.40 -8.66 14.44
CA PRO A 122 -6.77 -9.58 13.50
C PRO A 122 -7.65 -9.90 12.28
N ASN A 123 -8.99 -9.81 12.41
CA ASN A 123 -9.92 -10.02 11.32
C ASN A 123 -9.96 -8.85 10.31
N ALA A 124 -9.48 -7.69 10.71
CA ALA A 124 -9.30 -6.53 9.83
C ALA A 124 -7.94 -6.51 9.12
N ILE A 125 -7.15 -7.59 9.24
CA ILE A 125 -5.84 -7.72 8.62
C ILE A 125 -5.88 -8.84 7.58
N THR A 126 -5.60 -8.50 6.31
CA THR A 126 -5.28 -9.49 5.27
C THR A 126 -3.77 -9.62 5.15
N PHE A 127 -3.24 -10.83 5.34
CA PHE A 127 -1.83 -11.12 5.12
C PHE A 127 -1.60 -11.73 3.73
N VAL A 128 -0.82 -11.04 2.90
CA VAL A 128 -0.43 -11.48 1.56
C VAL A 128 1.02 -11.95 1.57
N LEU A 129 1.26 -13.20 1.21
CA LEU A 129 2.60 -13.73 0.98
C LEU A 129 2.96 -13.58 -0.50
N ASN A 130 3.81 -12.62 -0.79
CA ASN A 130 4.32 -12.37 -2.13
C ASN A 130 5.56 -13.23 -2.43
N ARG A 131 5.77 -13.58 -3.71
CA ARG A 131 6.84 -14.49 -4.16
C ARG A 131 6.83 -15.82 -3.41
N ALA A 132 5.64 -16.37 -3.18
CA ALA A 132 5.41 -17.56 -2.37
C ALA A 132 6.02 -18.86 -2.96
N ASP A 133 6.51 -18.82 -4.17
CA ASP A 133 7.20 -19.90 -4.89
C ASP A 133 8.73 -19.69 -5.00
N SER A 134 9.30 -18.76 -4.24
CA SER A 134 10.74 -18.53 -4.20
C SER A 134 11.45 -19.72 -3.57
N ASP A 135 12.46 -20.25 -4.25
CA ASP A 135 13.33 -21.33 -3.73
C ASP A 135 14.44 -20.73 -2.85
N VAL A 136 14.10 -20.45 -1.60
CA VAL A 136 14.99 -19.81 -0.61
C VAL A 136 15.23 -20.69 0.63
N GLY A 137 14.91 -22.00 0.53
CA GLY A 137 15.07 -22.94 1.64
C GLY A 137 14.01 -22.82 2.74
N ILE A 138 12.96 -22.02 2.52
CA ILE A 138 11.78 -21.91 3.38
C ILE A 138 10.57 -22.26 2.51
N ALA A 139 9.75 -23.21 2.94
CA ALA A 139 8.54 -23.53 2.21
C ALA A 139 7.39 -22.60 2.64
N ALA A 140 6.48 -22.29 1.71
CA ALA A 140 5.30 -21.50 2.02
C ALA A 140 4.43 -22.13 3.12
N SER A 141 4.47 -23.49 3.23
CA SER A 141 3.82 -24.24 4.32
C SER A 141 4.38 -23.95 5.72
N ASP A 142 5.61 -23.47 5.80
CA ASP A 142 6.28 -23.23 7.10
C ASP A 142 5.96 -21.82 7.62
N VAL A 143 5.40 -20.96 6.77
CA VAL A 143 5.12 -19.55 7.10
C VAL A 143 4.14 -19.44 8.26
N GLU A 144 3.10 -20.27 8.28
CA GLU A 144 2.13 -20.29 9.39
C GLU A 144 2.80 -20.62 10.74
N GLN A 145 3.71 -21.60 10.76
CA GLN A 145 4.46 -21.96 11.96
C GLN A 145 5.40 -20.83 12.42
N LEU A 146 6.00 -20.10 11.47
CA LEU A 146 6.93 -19.02 11.77
C LEU A 146 6.23 -17.75 12.27
N LEU A 147 5.10 -17.40 11.66
CA LEU A 147 4.38 -16.16 11.93
C LEU A 147 3.23 -16.33 12.95
N GLY A 148 2.79 -17.56 13.24
CA GLY A 148 1.58 -17.84 14.00
C GLY A 148 0.28 -17.57 13.23
N ARG A 149 0.38 -17.26 11.92
CA ARG A 149 -0.74 -16.95 11.04
C ARG A 149 -0.45 -17.46 9.62
N ALA A 150 -1.41 -18.15 9.03
CA ALA A 150 -1.37 -18.52 7.62
C ALA A 150 -1.57 -17.26 6.73
N PRO A 151 -0.96 -17.21 5.53
CA PRO A 151 -1.29 -16.16 4.57
C PRO A 151 -2.73 -16.34 4.07
N ASP A 152 -3.47 -15.24 4.02
CA ASP A 152 -4.83 -15.19 3.46
C ASP A 152 -4.76 -15.30 1.92
N LEU A 153 -3.67 -14.80 1.33
CA LEU A 153 -3.40 -14.85 -0.10
C LEU A 153 -1.93 -15.14 -0.38
N THR A 154 -1.66 -15.95 -1.39
CA THR A 154 -0.30 -16.18 -1.92
C THR A 154 -0.20 -15.71 -3.36
N VAL A 155 0.88 -14.97 -3.66
CA VAL A 155 1.21 -14.51 -5.00
C VAL A 155 2.55 -15.10 -5.40
N GLY A 156 2.59 -15.89 -6.48
CA GLY A 156 3.82 -16.45 -7.02
C GLY A 156 4.69 -15.41 -7.73
N SER A 157 5.96 -15.74 -7.92
CA SER A 157 6.87 -14.93 -8.73
C SER A 157 6.47 -15.00 -10.20
N ASP A 158 6.30 -13.85 -10.84
CA ASP A 158 5.99 -13.77 -12.27
C ASP A 158 6.82 -12.67 -12.92
N ARG A 159 7.54 -13.01 -13.98
CA ARG A 159 8.34 -12.05 -14.75
C ARG A 159 7.50 -11.02 -15.50
N ALA A 160 6.21 -11.30 -15.68
CA ALA A 160 5.27 -10.36 -16.28
C ALA A 160 5.04 -9.13 -15.36
N ILE A 161 5.09 -9.31 -14.03
CA ILE A 161 4.91 -8.22 -13.07
C ILE A 161 5.94 -7.08 -13.30
N PRO A 162 7.26 -7.31 -13.21
CA PRO A 162 8.22 -6.24 -13.43
C PRO A 162 8.18 -5.69 -14.86
N ARG A 163 7.83 -6.48 -15.87
CA ARG A 163 7.63 -5.98 -17.25
C ARG A 163 6.45 -5.01 -17.34
N ALA A 164 5.32 -5.36 -16.76
CA ALA A 164 4.13 -4.51 -16.70
C ALA A 164 4.42 -3.20 -15.96
N LEU A 165 5.10 -3.28 -14.80
CA LEU A 165 5.53 -2.09 -14.04
C LEU A 165 6.47 -1.18 -14.85
N THR A 166 7.39 -1.74 -15.64
CA THR A 166 8.30 -0.97 -16.51
C THR A 166 7.53 -0.21 -17.58
N SER A 167 6.41 -0.75 -18.07
CA SER A 167 5.50 -0.05 -18.99
C SER A 167 4.47 0.85 -18.30
N GLY A 168 4.56 0.98 -16.98
CA GLY A 168 3.65 1.82 -16.19
C GLY A 168 2.22 1.27 -16.11
N GLN A 169 2.05 -0.03 -16.23
CA GLN A 169 0.75 -0.69 -16.14
C GLN A 169 0.74 -1.74 -15.03
N PRO A 170 -0.29 -1.76 -14.16
CA PRO A 170 -0.49 -2.87 -13.24
C PRO A 170 -0.70 -4.19 -14.00
N ILE A 171 -0.20 -5.31 -13.48
CA ILE A 171 -0.31 -6.62 -14.12
C ILE A 171 -1.77 -7.02 -14.40
N VAL A 172 -2.69 -6.64 -13.52
CA VAL A 172 -4.13 -6.91 -13.68
C VAL A 172 -4.75 -6.22 -14.89
N VAL A 173 -4.09 -5.15 -15.39
CA VAL A 173 -4.49 -4.41 -16.60
C VAL A 173 -3.70 -4.91 -17.80
N ALA A 174 -2.37 -5.07 -17.64
CA ALA A 174 -1.47 -5.44 -18.73
C ALA A 174 -1.69 -6.89 -19.19
N GLU A 175 -1.83 -7.82 -18.25
CA GLU A 175 -2.01 -9.26 -18.53
C GLU A 175 -3.09 -9.86 -17.61
N PRO A 176 -4.39 -9.52 -17.80
CA PRO A 176 -5.47 -9.89 -16.90
C PRO A 176 -5.71 -11.40 -16.79
N ARG A 177 -5.19 -12.19 -17.76
CA ARG A 177 -5.29 -13.66 -17.76
C ARG A 177 -4.07 -14.35 -17.17
N SER A 178 -3.05 -13.61 -16.71
CA SER A 178 -1.89 -14.19 -16.06
C SER A 178 -2.25 -14.78 -14.70
N LYS A 179 -1.48 -15.76 -14.24
CA LYS A 179 -1.66 -16.36 -12.90
C LYS A 179 -1.50 -15.30 -11.80
N ALA A 180 -0.54 -14.39 -11.96
CA ALA A 180 -0.32 -13.32 -11.02
C ALA A 180 -1.53 -12.36 -10.96
N ALA A 181 -2.08 -11.95 -12.11
CA ALA A 181 -3.28 -11.12 -12.14
C ALA A 181 -4.47 -11.81 -11.45
N GLY A 182 -4.66 -13.12 -11.68
CA GLY A 182 -5.68 -13.92 -11.01
C GLY A 182 -5.51 -13.91 -9.50
N SER A 183 -4.28 -14.04 -8.98
CA SER A 183 -4.03 -13.96 -7.53
C SER A 183 -4.41 -12.60 -6.96
N TYR A 184 -4.05 -11.50 -7.61
CA TYR A 184 -4.40 -10.15 -7.14
C TYR A 184 -5.90 -9.85 -7.22
N THR A 185 -6.63 -10.44 -8.15
CA THR A 185 -8.09 -10.21 -8.28
C THR A 185 -8.91 -11.04 -7.32
N SER A 186 -8.31 -11.99 -6.61
CA SER A 186 -8.95 -12.76 -5.54
C SER A 186 -8.79 -12.14 -4.14
N LEU A 187 -8.09 -11.02 -4.05
CA LEU A 187 -7.93 -10.21 -2.86
C LEU A 187 -9.22 -9.38 -2.61
#